data_b517dc3c548b97841139c817246b8455
#
_entry.id   b517dc3c548b97841139c817246b8455
#
_cell.length_a   1.000
_cell.length_b   1.000
_cell.length_c   1.000
_cell.angle_alpha   90.00
_cell.angle_beta   90.00
_cell.angle_gamma   90.00
#
_symmetry.space_group_name_H-M   'P 1'
#
loop_
_entity.id
_entity.type
_entity.pdbx_description
1 polymer ?
#
loop_
_entity_poly.entity_id
_entity_poly.type
_entity_poly.pdbx_seq_one_letter_code
_entity_poly.pdbx_strand_id
1 'polypeptide(L)'
;LSDLHECAFIENYAVKPVKTWFEGWNSDFVKSVEKFDLYHTNALIELSENRRYTLTDDCVDLITDSEKDYVNDLEQRYIYTLLTNLSNELYVAVRRFIVENPICAIEKMSEFKMEHCQDFKMINKIFSEAYENVPNGSYICPKCGWTMTFYGAQAQCCNKSCLKNIPKKDDLKPLRFQDGNWRLRHGVMRYMCLPGQLELKIQKIAEKCGCGAELWPDRDKYDVKITLPDGQVWAIDAKTHRNPYMLKKSIENDYVFTHIKAQKVFYVVSDDCLTDYPDYCKICNDALASSFPDSIAKCVSMRIFSKELKGEVEDVKLRYYQKKS
;
A
#
# COMPACT_ATOMS: atom_id res chain seq x y z
N LEU A 1 24.77 10.08 -26.13
CA LEU A 1 23.31 10.23 -26.00
C LEU A 1 22.72 11.33 -26.89
N SER A 2 23.53 12.31 -27.34
CA SER A 2 23.06 13.45 -28.15
C SER A 2 22.48 13.07 -29.52
N ASP A 3 22.73 11.86 -30.03
CA ASP A 3 22.36 11.42 -31.38
C ASP A 3 21.34 10.25 -31.36
N LEU A 4 20.81 9.91 -30.20
CA LEU A 4 19.77 8.88 -30.07
C LEU A 4 18.41 9.47 -30.45
N HIS A 5 17.85 9.03 -31.56
CA HIS A 5 16.45 9.26 -31.89
C HIS A 5 15.57 8.75 -30.73
N GLU A 6 14.50 9.47 -30.42
CA GLU A 6 13.56 9.14 -29.35
C GLU A 6 13.12 7.67 -29.36
N CYS A 7 12.79 7.14 -30.56
CA CYS A 7 12.45 5.72 -30.72
C CYS A 7 13.59 4.77 -30.33
N ALA A 8 14.84 5.10 -30.67
CA ALA A 8 16.00 4.29 -30.32
C ALA A 8 16.29 4.30 -28.82
N PHE A 9 16.03 5.43 -28.13
CA PHE A 9 16.12 5.49 -26.66
C PHE A 9 15.05 4.59 -26.02
N ILE A 10 13.82 4.65 -26.52
CA ILE A 10 12.72 3.82 -26.00
C ILE A 10 13.07 2.33 -26.13
N GLU A 11 13.44 1.88 -27.32
CA GLU A 11 13.70 0.46 -27.62
C GLU A 11 14.96 -0.09 -26.94
N ASN A 12 16.00 0.71 -26.82
CA ASN A 12 17.29 0.25 -26.32
C ASN A 12 17.51 0.46 -24.82
N TYR A 13 16.81 1.40 -24.22
CA TYR A 13 17.03 1.79 -22.81
C TYR A 13 15.74 1.76 -21.98
N ALA A 14 14.73 2.54 -22.35
CA ALA A 14 13.59 2.79 -21.48
C ALA A 14 12.77 1.52 -21.11
N VAL A 15 12.73 0.51 -22.00
CA VAL A 15 12.07 -0.80 -21.77
C VAL A 15 12.95 -1.83 -21.05
N LYS A 16 14.17 -1.47 -20.69
CA LYS A 16 15.12 -2.36 -20.01
C LYS A 16 15.39 -1.87 -18.60
N PRO A 17 15.77 -2.77 -17.66
CA PRO A 17 16.20 -2.37 -16.33
C PRO A 17 17.29 -1.31 -16.39
N VAL A 18 17.13 -0.21 -15.65
CA VAL A 18 18.03 0.96 -15.73
C VAL A 18 19.49 0.57 -15.42
N LYS A 19 19.72 -0.37 -14.52
CA LYS A 19 21.07 -0.91 -14.24
C LYS A 19 21.79 -1.43 -15.48
N THR A 20 21.06 -1.97 -16.47
CA THR A 20 21.65 -2.50 -17.71
C THR A 20 22.15 -1.39 -18.65
N TRP A 21 21.72 -0.13 -18.44
CA TRP A 21 22.22 1.00 -19.22
C TRP A 21 23.69 1.29 -18.97
N PHE A 22 24.22 0.79 -17.84
CA PHE A 22 25.57 1.03 -17.39
C PHE A 22 26.47 -0.21 -17.52
N GLU A 23 26.01 -1.25 -18.22
CA GLU A 23 26.83 -2.44 -18.51
C GLU A 23 28.05 -2.06 -19.34
N GLY A 24 29.23 -2.45 -18.87
CA GLY A 24 30.53 -2.11 -19.50
C GLY A 24 31.10 -0.75 -19.13
N TRP A 25 30.43 0.03 -18.27
CA TRP A 25 30.95 1.30 -17.76
C TRP A 25 31.97 1.08 -16.63
N ASN A 26 32.80 2.11 -16.36
CA ASN A 26 33.77 2.07 -15.27
C ASN A 26 33.08 1.79 -13.92
N SER A 27 33.69 0.89 -13.13
CA SER A 27 33.13 0.44 -11.84
C SER A 27 32.91 1.59 -10.83
N ASP A 28 33.76 2.61 -10.82
CA ASP A 28 33.62 3.73 -9.89
C ASP A 28 32.47 4.64 -10.28
N PHE A 29 32.23 4.79 -11.59
CA PHE A 29 31.06 5.49 -12.07
C PHE A 29 29.78 4.71 -11.72
N VAL A 30 29.74 3.38 -11.94
CA VAL A 30 28.60 2.54 -11.57
C VAL A 30 28.29 2.69 -10.08
N LYS A 31 29.29 2.57 -9.19
CA LYS A 31 29.11 2.80 -7.74
C LYS A 31 28.57 4.20 -7.42
N SER A 32 28.90 5.20 -8.22
CA SER A 32 28.38 6.55 -8.01
C SER A 32 26.92 6.71 -8.34
N VAL A 33 26.39 5.93 -9.30
CA VAL A 33 24.99 5.96 -9.71
C VAL A 33 24.11 4.95 -8.98
N GLU A 34 24.67 3.89 -8.41
CA GLU A 34 23.97 2.90 -7.58
C GLU A 34 23.24 3.51 -6.37
N LYS A 35 23.67 4.67 -5.89
CA LYS A 35 23.02 5.39 -4.79
C LYS A 35 21.71 6.09 -5.17
N PHE A 36 21.38 6.16 -6.46
CA PHE A 36 20.15 6.78 -6.94
C PHE A 36 19.05 5.73 -7.14
N ASP A 37 17.84 6.04 -6.68
CA ASP A 37 16.67 5.15 -6.80
C ASP A 37 16.40 4.75 -8.25
N LEU A 38 16.64 5.66 -9.20
CA LEU A 38 16.50 5.40 -10.63
C LEU A 38 17.34 4.19 -11.11
N TYR A 39 18.57 4.01 -10.58
CA TYR A 39 19.41 2.87 -10.96
C TYR A 39 18.76 1.52 -10.69
N HIS A 40 17.95 1.45 -9.64
CA HIS A 40 17.29 0.24 -9.18
C HIS A 40 15.92 -0.01 -9.82
N THR A 41 15.49 0.85 -10.73
CA THR A 41 14.24 0.71 -11.48
C THR A 41 14.35 -0.43 -12.50
N ASN A 42 13.35 -1.31 -12.59
CA ASN A 42 13.36 -2.39 -13.57
C ASN A 42 13.36 -1.86 -15.00
N ALA A 43 12.40 -1.01 -15.34
CA ALA A 43 12.33 -0.29 -16.59
C ALA A 43 11.53 1.00 -16.36
N LEU A 44 11.67 2.01 -17.23
CA LEU A 44 10.86 3.22 -17.13
C LEU A 44 9.48 3.04 -17.77
N ILE A 45 9.43 2.28 -18.85
CA ILE A 45 8.21 2.01 -19.60
C ILE A 45 8.11 0.51 -19.90
N GLU A 46 6.88 0.07 -20.12
CA GLU A 46 6.56 -1.28 -20.58
C GLU A 46 5.67 -1.23 -21.81
N LEU A 47 5.80 -2.21 -22.67
CA LEU A 47 4.92 -2.37 -23.83
C LEU A 47 3.67 -3.13 -23.40
N SER A 48 2.52 -2.47 -23.44
CA SER A 48 1.23 -3.09 -23.17
C SER A 48 0.84 -4.08 -24.27
N GLU A 49 -0.11 -4.98 -23.97
CA GLU A 49 -0.66 -5.94 -24.95
C GLU A 49 -1.19 -5.27 -26.24
N ASN A 50 -1.61 -4.02 -26.15
CA ASN A 50 -2.09 -3.22 -27.29
C ASN A 50 -0.96 -2.47 -28.02
N ARG A 51 0.30 -2.86 -27.83
CA ARG A 51 1.48 -2.22 -28.42
C ARG A 51 1.60 -0.72 -28.11
N ARG A 52 1.14 -0.28 -26.94
CA ARG A 52 1.35 1.08 -26.45
C ARG A 52 2.35 1.05 -25.30
N TYR A 53 3.23 2.02 -25.28
CA TYR A 53 4.12 2.22 -24.15
C TYR A 53 3.38 2.88 -22.98
N THR A 54 3.53 2.32 -21.79
CA THR A 54 3.01 2.86 -20.54
C THR A 54 4.13 2.95 -19.53
N LEU A 55 4.04 3.87 -18.58
CA LEU A 55 4.99 3.94 -17.47
C LEU A 55 4.87 2.69 -16.61
N THR A 56 5.99 2.15 -16.16
CA THR A 56 6.02 1.05 -15.17
C THR A 56 5.60 1.57 -13.79
N ASP A 57 5.18 0.66 -12.91
CA ASP A 57 4.88 1.01 -11.53
C ASP A 57 6.11 1.61 -10.83
N ASP A 58 7.32 1.06 -11.08
CA ASP A 58 8.58 1.59 -10.56
C ASP A 58 8.81 3.04 -11.02
N CYS A 59 8.57 3.33 -12.30
CA CYS A 59 8.71 4.68 -12.83
C CYS A 59 7.68 5.64 -12.20
N VAL A 60 6.44 5.19 -12.02
CA VAL A 60 5.40 5.99 -11.34
C VAL A 60 5.79 6.28 -9.89
N ASP A 61 6.36 5.30 -9.18
CA ASP A 61 6.83 5.49 -7.80
C ASP A 61 7.99 6.51 -7.71
N LEU A 62 8.83 6.59 -8.75
CA LEU A 62 9.90 7.61 -8.83
C LEU A 62 9.40 9.03 -9.16
N ILE A 63 8.25 9.13 -9.85
CA ILE A 63 7.66 10.43 -10.26
C ILE A 63 6.76 11.01 -9.16
N THR A 64 6.94 10.63 -7.90
CA THR A 64 6.12 11.10 -6.77
C THR A 64 6.10 12.63 -6.59
N ASP A 65 7.03 13.36 -7.21
CA ASP A 65 7.10 14.82 -7.21
C ASP A 65 6.40 15.49 -8.41
N SER A 66 5.66 14.74 -9.24
CA SER A 66 4.87 15.34 -10.32
C SER A 66 3.71 16.16 -9.77
N GLU A 67 3.28 17.21 -10.48
CA GLU A 67 2.15 18.06 -10.06
C GLU A 67 0.89 17.24 -9.75
N LYS A 68 0.65 16.17 -10.50
CA LYS A 68 -0.51 15.29 -10.28
C LYS A 68 -0.40 14.49 -8.98
N ASP A 69 0.78 13.96 -8.67
CA ASP A 69 1.02 13.25 -7.42
C ASP A 69 1.05 14.22 -6.23
N TYR A 70 1.52 15.44 -6.42
CA TYR A 70 1.42 16.49 -5.42
C TYR A 70 -0.03 16.81 -5.03
N VAL A 71 -0.93 16.92 -6.01
CA VAL A 71 -2.37 17.13 -5.74
C VAL A 71 -2.97 15.94 -4.98
N ASN A 72 -2.64 14.71 -5.39
CA ASN A 72 -3.09 13.50 -4.71
C ASN A 72 -2.58 13.41 -3.26
N ASP A 73 -1.33 13.78 -3.02
CA ASP A 73 -0.73 13.81 -1.69
C ASP A 73 -1.39 14.90 -0.82
N LEU A 74 -1.69 16.08 -1.38
CA LEU A 74 -2.44 17.13 -0.66
C LEU A 74 -3.84 16.66 -0.28
N GLU A 75 -4.57 15.98 -1.16
CA GLU A 75 -5.89 15.42 -0.85
C GLU A 75 -5.81 14.49 0.36
N GLN A 76 -4.88 13.55 0.36
CA GLN A 76 -4.70 12.60 1.45
C GLN A 76 -4.30 13.30 2.76
N ARG A 77 -3.33 14.23 2.72
CA ARG A 77 -2.88 14.98 3.91
C ARG A 77 -4.01 15.80 4.52
N TYR A 78 -4.86 16.39 3.69
CA TYR A 78 -6.01 17.15 4.18
C TYR A 78 -7.00 16.25 4.92
N ILE A 79 -7.34 15.08 4.34
CA ILE A 79 -8.21 14.10 5.01
C ILE A 79 -7.57 13.61 6.31
N TYR A 80 -6.28 13.30 6.32
CA TYR A 80 -5.56 12.90 7.51
C TYR A 80 -5.63 13.98 8.62
N THR A 81 -5.45 15.24 8.25
CA THR A 81 -5.58 16.37 9.19
C THR A 81 -6.99 16.43 9.79
N LEU A 82 -8.03 16.18 9.01
CA LEU A 82 -9.39 16.14 9.53
C LEU A 82 -9.61 14.96 10.48
N LEU A 83 -9.09 13.78 10.13
CA LEU A 83 -9.19 12.56 10.92
C LEU A 83 -8.49 12.71 12.29
N THR A 84 -7.32 13.33 12.34
CA THR A 84 -6.55 13.50 13.59
C THR A 84 -7.24 14.40 14.62
N ASN A 85 -8.28 15.16 14.23
CA ASN A 85 -9.11 15.94 15.15
C ASN A 85 -10.24 15.12 15.82
N LEU A 86 -10.42 13.85 15.42
CA LEU A 86 -11.42 12.95 16.00
C LEU A 86 -10.91 12.28 17.29
N SER A 87 -11.82 11.71 18.10
CA SER A 87 -11.43 10.77 19.15
C SER A 87 -10.74 9.53 18.55
N ASN A 88 -9.99 8.77 19.34
CA ASN A 88 -9.30 7.57 18.84
C ASN A 88 -10.29 6.57 18.25
N GLU A 89 -11.42 6.33 18.92
CA GLU A 89 -12.46 5.40 18.50
C GLU A 89 -13.09 5.84 17.18
N LEU A 90 -13.40 7.12 17.07
CA LEU A 90 -14.02 7.68 15.86
C LEU A 90 -13.02 7.76 14.70
N TYR A 91 -11.73 8.06 14.98
CA TYR A 91 -10.66 7.98 14.00
C TYR A 91 -10.61 6.59 13.35
N VAL A 92 -10.57 5.54 14.17
CA VAL A 92 -10.55 4.16 13.69
C VAL A 92 -11.82 3.83 12.90
N ALA A 93 -13.00 4.22 13.40
CA ALA A 93 -14.27 3.94 12.74
C ALA A 93 -14.38 4.61 11.36
N VAL A 94 -14.04 5.90 11.27
CA VAL A 94 -14.13 6.66 10.01
C VAL A 94 -13.05 6.19 9.01
N ARG A 95 -11.81 5.96 9.46
CA ARG A 95 -10.75 5.45 8.58
C ARG A 95 -11.10 4.06 8.07
N ARG A 96 -11.62 3.17 8.91
CA ARG A 96 -12.11 1.85 8.51
C ARG A 96 -13.22 1.95 7.47
N PHE A 97 -14.19 2.85 7.69
CA PHE A 97 -15.26 3.08 6.71
C PHE A 97 -14.70 3.45 5.34
N ILE A 98 -13.74 4.39 5.29
CA ILE A 98 -13.07 4.82 4.05
C ILE A 98 -12.38 3.64 3.37
N VAL A 99 -11.61 2.85 4.12
CA VAL A 99 -10.83 1.71 3.58
C VAL A 99 -11.74 0.60 3.06
N GLU A 100 -12.84 0.32 3.74
CA GLU A 100 -13.77 -0.74 3.36
C GLU A 100 -14.74 -0.34 2.25
N ASN A 101 -14.87 0.97 1.97
CA ASN A 101 -15.85 1.49 1.02
C ASN A 101 -15.21 2.40 -0.05
N PRO A 102 -14.31 1.87 -0.90
CA PRO A 102 -13.71 2.65 -1.99
C PRO A 102 -14.74 3.16 -3.00
N ILE A 103 -15.86 2.47 -3.15
CA ILE A 103 -17.11 2.93 -3.76
C ILE A 103 -18.20 2.73 -2.72
N CYS A 104 -19.02 3.76 -2.51
CA CYS A 104 -20.02 3.78 -1.46
C CYS A 104 -21.34 4.39 -1.96
N ALA A 105 -22.46 3.76 -1.64
CA ALA A 105 -23.78 4.34 -1.84
C ALA A 105 -24.04 5.44 -0.80
N ILE A 106 -24.79 6.46 -1.19
CA ILE A 106 -25.08 7.62 -0.32
C ILE A 106 -25.88 7.21 0.93
N GLU A 107 -26.71 6.19 0.82
CA GLU A 107 -27.49 5.63 1.92
C GLU A 107 -26.55 5.11 3.02
N LYS A 108 -25.53 4.32 2.65
CA LYS A 108 -24.55 3.78 3.59
C LYS A 108 -23.73 4.87 4.29
N MET A 109 -23.37 5.93 3.56
CA MET A 109 -22.73 7.11 4.17
C MET A 109 -23.67 7.81 5.16
N SER A 110 -24.95 7.88 4.84
CA SER A 110 -25.95 8.50 5.68
C SER A 110 -26.21 7.68 6.95
N GLU A 111 -26.31 6.37 6.83
CA GLU A 111 -26.42 5.45 7.97
C GLU A 111 -25.23 5.61 8.92
N PHE A 112 -23.99 5.57 8.41
CA PHE A 112 -22.79 5.76 9.23
C PHE A 112 -22.79 7.12 9.95
N LYS A 113 -23.20 8.22 9.25
CA LYS A 113 -23.32 9.55 9.88
C LYS A 113 -24.38 9.61 10.98
N MET A 114 -25.46 8.86 10.84
CA MET A 114 -26.51 8.79 11.84
C MET A 114 -26.10 7.97 13.07
N GLU A 115 -25.36 6.88 12.88
CA GLU A 115 -24.77 6.07 13.97
C GLU A 115 -23.81 6.93 14.83
N HIS A 116 -23.16 7.93 14.23
CA HIS A 116 -22.22 8.86 14.88
C HIS A 116 -22.76 10.29 14.89
N CYS A 117 -24.02 10.48 15.24
CA CYS A 117 -24.74 11.76 15.10
C CYS A 117 -24.12 12.92 15.89
N GLN A 118 -23.42 12.66 17.00
CA GLN A 118 -22.72 13.68 17.79
C GLN A 118 -21.61 14.37 16.99
N ASP A 119 -20.95 13.65 16.10
CA ASP A 119 -19.84 14.11 15.26
C ASP A 119 -20.26 14.33 13.80
N PHE A 120 -21.57 14.37 13.54
CA PHE A 120 -22.14 14.44 12.18
C PHE A 120 -21.49 15.49 11.28
N LYS A 121 -21.26 16.70 11.80
CA LYS A 121 -20.67 17.80 10.99
C LYS A 121 -19.26 17.48 10.54
N MET A 122 -18.44 16.89 11.43
CA MET A 122 -17.04 16.55 11.12
C MET A 122 -17.00 15.38 10.14
N ILE A 123 -17.77 14.33 10.38
CA ILE A 123 -17.86 13.16 9.49
C ILE A 123 -18.37 13.57 8.11
N ASN A 124 -19.40 14.44 8.06
CA ASN A 124 -19.91 14.93 6.78
C ASN A 124 -18.84 15.72 6.01
N LYS A 125 -18.05 16.56 6.70
CA LYS A 125 -16.92 17.26 6.10
C LYS A 125 -15.87 16.28 5.56
N ILE A 126 -15.48 15.27 6.35
CA ILE A 126 -14.53 14.26 5.91
C ILE A 126 -15.03 13.52 4.66
N PHE A 127 -16.30 13.10 4.65
CA PHE A 127 -16.84 12.36 3.50
C PHE A 127 -16.99 13.23 2.25
N SER A 128 -17.39 14.51 2.39
CA SER A 128 -17.46 15.43 1.25
C SER A 128 -16.10 15.71 0.61
N GLU A 129 -15.02 15.63 1.40
CA GLU A 129 -13.66 15.82 0.92
C GLU A 129 -13.00 14.51 0.44
N ALA A 130 -13.39 13.37 1.04
CA ALA A 130 -12.81 12.06 0.68
C ALA A 130 -13.45 11.44 -0.57
N TYR A 131 -14.71 11.74 -0.84
CA TYR A 131 -15.48 11.12 -1.91
C TYR A 131 -15.88 12.11 -3.00
N GLU A 132 -16.02 11.60 -4.21
CA GLU A 132 -16.49 12.33 -5.39
C GLU A 132 -17.48 11.47 -6.19
N ASN A 133 -18.18 12.06 -7.15
CA ASN A 133 -19.10 11.34 -8.02
C ASN A 133 -18.35 10.30 -8.88
N VAL A 134 -18.98 9.14 -9.06
CA VAL A 134 -18.45 8.10 -9.95
C VAL A 134 -18.50 8.61 -11.41
N PRO A 135 -17.38 8.60 -12.17
CA PRO A 135 -17.38 8.97 -13.57
C PRO A 135 -18.23 8.02 -14.42
N ASN A 136 -18.89 8.55 -15.44
CA ASN A 136 -19.64 7.75 -16.40
C ASN A 136 -18.72 6.71 -17.09
N GLY A 137 -19.27 5.52 -17.33
CA GLY A 137 -18.54 4.42 -17.99
C GLY A 137 -17.55 3.69 -17.07
N SER A 138 -17.63 3.92 -15.77
CA SER A 138 -16.82 3.21 -14.77
C SER A 138 -17.38 1.81 -14.45
N TYR A 139 -16.50 0.93 -14.04
CA TYR A 139 -16.76 -0.42 -13.53
C TYR A 139 -16.14 -0.56 -12.16
N ILE A 140 -16.59 -1.54 -11.36
CA ILE A 140 -15.91 -1.86 -10.09
C ILE A 140 -14.69 -2.73 -10.41
N CYS A 141 -13.52 -2.32 -9.95
CA CYS A 141 -12.33 -3.16 -10.00
C CYS A 141 -12.50 -4.36 -9.06
N PRO A 142 -12.43 -5.61 -9.54
CA PRO A 142 -12.67 -6.80 -8.71
C PRO A 142 -11.58 -7.05 -7.66
N LYS A 143 -10.44 -6.34 -7.77
CA LYS A 143 -9.31 -6.51 -6.84
C LYS A 143 -9.29 -5.45 -5.73
N CYS A 144 -9.33 -4.17 -6.08
CA CYS A 144 -9.25 -3.10 -5.09
C CYS A 144 -10.62 -2.48 -4.72
N GLY A 145 -11.69 -2.85 -5.41
CA GLY A 145 -13.03 -2.36 -5.16
C GLY A 145 -13.30 -0.93 -5.64
N TRP A 146 -12.31 -0.23 -6.23
CA TRP A 146 -12.46 1.14 -6.73
C TRP A 146 -12.93 1.18 -8.18
N THR A 147 -13.08 2.37 -8.76
CA THR A 147 -13.47 2.53 -10.15
C THR A 147 -12.36 2.11 -11.11
N MET A 148 -12.77 1.42 -12.15
CA MET A 148 -11.95 1.01 -13.28
C MET A 148 -12.64 1.46 -14.57
N THR A 149 -11.89 1.87 -15.56
CA THR A 149 -12.36 2.26 -16.88
C THR A 149 -11.75 1.40 -17.97
N PHE A 150 -12.31 1.46 -19.18
CA PHE A 150 -11.77 0.78 -20.34
C PHE A 150 -11.53 1.75 -21.47
N TYR A 151 -10.36 1.66 -22.10
CA TYR A 151 -10.07 2.30 -23.38
C TYR A 151 -9.99 1.18 -24.43
N GLY A 152 -11.05 1.04 -25.24
CA GLY A 152 -11.23 -0.15 -26.05
C GLY A 152 -11.38 -1.41 -25.19
N ALA A 153 -10.51 -2.39 -25.40
CA ALA A 153 -10.45 -3.62 -24.60
C ALA A 153 -9.51 -3.50 -23.37
N GLN A 154 -8.74 -2.43 -23.25
CA GLN A 154 -7.73 -2.26 -22.21
C GLN A 154 -8.35 -1.66 -20.96
N ALA A 155 -8.23 -2.38 -19.84
CA ALA A 155 -8.63 -1.90 -18.53
C ALA A 155 -7.64 -0.86 -17.98
N GLN A 156 -8.16 0.11 -17.24
CA GLN A 156 -7.38 1.10 -16.51
C GLN A 156 -7.85 1.17 -15.06
N CYS A 157 -6.94 0.97 -14.11
CA CYS A 157 -7.16 1.09 -12.68
C CYS A 157 -6.09 2.01 -12.08
N CYS A 158 -6.38 2.71 -10.97
CA CYS A 158 -5.39 3.51 -10.25
C CYS A 158 -4.23 2.65 -9.71
N ASN A 159 -4.50 1.39 -9.39
CA ASN A 159 -3.49 0.42 -8.99
C ASN A 159 -3.20 -0.52 -10.14
N LYS A 160 -2.04 -0.38 -10.78
CA LYS A 160 -1.61 -1.21 -11.91
C LYS A 160 -1.51 -2.70 -11.55
N SER A 161 -1.24 -3.05 -10.27
CA SER A 161 -1.27 -4.44 -9.81
C SER A 161 -2.63 -5.10 -10.04
N CYS A 162 -3.69 -4.31 -10.08
CA CYS A 162 -5.02 -4.82 -10.37
C CYS A 162 -5.18 -5.30 -11.82
N LEU A 163 -4.35 -4.80 -12.73
CA LEU A 163 -4.50 -5.07 -14.16
C LEU A 163 -4.07 -6.49 -14.58
N LYS A 164 -3.31 -7.18 -13.70
CA LYS A 164 -2.96 -8.59 -13.93
C LYS A 164 -4.22 -9.46 -13.78
N ASN A 165 -4.60 -10.18 -14.84
CA ASN A 165 -5.76 -11.10 -14.86
C ASN A 165 -7.12 -10.41 -14.57
N ILE A 166 -7.40 -9.30 -15.20
CA ILE A 166 -8.72 -8.67 -15.15
C ILE A 166 -9.71 -9.44 -16.03
N PRO A 167 -10.97 -9.66 -15.56
CA PRO A 167 -12.04 -10.20 -16.37
C PRO A 167 -12.30 -9.34 -17.61
N LYS A 168 -12.89 -9.94 -18.65
CA LYS A 168 -13.31 -9.18 -19.83
C LYS A 168 -14.34 -8.12 -19.44
N LYS A 169 -14.38 -7.03 -20.20
CA LYS A 169 -15.30 -5.90 -19.97
C LYS A 169 -16.75 -6.35 -19.84
N ASP A 170 -17.17 -7.31 -20.70
CA ASP A 170 -18.54 -7.81 -20.74
C ASP A 170 -18.93 -8.64 -19.52
N ASP A 171 -17.95 -9.16 -18.77
CA ASP A 171 -18.18 -9.90 -17.52
C ASP A 171 -18.32 -8.97 -16.29
N LEU A 172 -18.15 -7.65 -16.49
CA LEU A 172 -18.16 -6.66 -15.41
C LEU A 172 -19.44 -5.82 -15.45
N LYS A 173 -20.01 -5.58 -14.27
CA LYS A 173 -21.18 -4.72 -14.14
C LYS A 173 -20.77 -3.24 -14.21
N PRO A 174 -21.31 -2.45 -15.15
CA PRO A 174 -21.03 -1.03 -15.21
C PRO A 174 -21.69 -0.30 -14.03
N LEU A 175 -20.98 0.69 -13.51
CA LEU A 175 -21.53 1.63 -12.52
C LEU A 175 -22.30 2.73 -13.24
N ARG A 176 -23.48 3.06 -12.74
CA ARG A 176 -24.30 4.16 -13.25
C ARG A 176 -24.33 5.29 -12.21
N PHE A 177 -24.17 6.52 -12.65
CA PHE A 177 -24.33 7.72 -11.80
C PHE A 177 -25.70 7.75 -11.09
N GLN A 178 -26.73 7.25 -11.75
CA GLN A 178 -28.10 7.19 -11.22
C GLN A 178 -28.25 6.25 -10.01
N ASP A 179 -27.29 5.37 -9.78
CA ASP A 179 -27.29 4.44 -8.64
C ASP A 179 -26.88 5.12 -7.31
N GLY A 180 -26.64 6.45 -7.29
CA GLY A 180 -26.27 7.21 -6.07
C GLY A 180 -24.91 6.83 -5.49
N ASN A 181 -24.03 6.24 -6.32
CA ASN A 181 -22.72 5.79 -5.87
C ASN A 181 -21.68 6.92 -5.92
N TRP A 182 -20.87 6.97 -4.88
CA TRP A 182 -19.70 7.83 -4.74
C TRP A 182 -18.44 6.98 -4.72
N ARG A 183 -17.33 7.52 -5.18
CA ARG A 183 -16.01 6.86 -5.09
C ARG A 183 -15.04 7.70 -4.28
N LEU A 184 -14.06 7.08 -3.68
CA LEU A 184 -12.94 7.84 -3.11
C LEU A 184 -12.26 8.69 -4.16
N ARG A 185 -11.81 9.88 -3.79
CA ARG A 185 -10.87 10.67 -4.59
C ARG A 185 -9.59 9.90 -4.80
N HIS A 186 -8.88 10.19 -5.88
CA HIS A 186 -7.71 9.41 -6.28
C HIS A 186 -6.63 9.40 -5.21
N GLY A 187 -6.30 10.53 -4.61
CA GLY A 187 -5.30 10.63 -3.55
C GLY A 187 -5.66 9.81 -2.30
N VAL A 188 -6.94 9.88 -1.89
CA VAL A 188 -7.43 9.09 -0.74
C VAL A 188 -7.41 7.59 -1.04
N MET A 189 -7.79 7.21 -2.26
CA MET A 189 -7.71 5.81 -2.68
C MET A 189 -6.28 5.29 -2.65
N ARG A 190 -5.34 6.04 -3.25
CA ARG A 190 -3.94 5.61 -3.43
C ARG A 190 -3.17 5.56 -2.11
N TYR A 191 -3.31 6.60 -1.28
CA TYR A 191 -2.43 6.79 -0.12
C TYR A 191 -3.07 6.43 1.23
N MET A 192 -4.38 6.17 1.25
CA MET A 192 -5.07 5.76 2.49
C MET A 192 -5.79 4.41 2.32
N CYS A 193 -6.59 4.25 1.25
CA CYS A 193 -7.42 3.06 1.10
C CYS A 193 -6.58 1.81 0.72
N LEU A 194 -5.71 1.91 -0.29
CA LEU A 194 -4.88 0.77 -0.73
C LEU A 194 -3.95 0.25 0.39
N PRO A 195 -3.18 1.10 1.12
CA PRO A 195 -2.44 0.65 2.29
C PRO A 195 -3.36 0.04 3.35
N GLY A 196 -4.45 0.72 3.69
CA GLY A 196 -5.41 0.26 4.69
C GLY A 196 -6.02 -1.11 4.39
N GLN A 197 -6.19 -1.48 3.12
CA GLN A 197 -6.64 -2.82 2.74
C GLN A 197 -5.61 -3.90 3.13
N LEU A 198 -4.32 -3.61 3.10
CA LEU A 198 -3.27 -4.51 3.56
C LEU A 198 -3.31 -4.64 5.10
N GLU A 199 -3.47 -3.51 5.80
CA GLU A 199 -3.61 -3.43 7.25
C GLU A 199 -4.81 -4.24 7.74
N LEU A 200 -5.98 -4.11 7.09
CA LEU A 200 -7.17 -4.92 7.38
C LEU A 200 -6.95 -6.42 7.15
N LYS A 201 -6.14 -6.81 6.15
CA LYS A 201 -5.79 -8.22 5.93
C LYS A 201 -4.94 -8.75 7.08
N ILE A 202 -3.98 -7.97 7.56
CA ILE A 202 -3.14 -8.33 8.71
C ILE A 202 -4.00 -8.52 9.95
N GLN A 203 -4.91 -7.58 10.24
CA GLN A 203 -5.86 -7.68 11.33
C GLN A 203 -6.66 -8.98 11.27
N LYS A 204 -7.29 -9.27 10.11
CA LYS A 204 -8.08 -10.49 9.91
C LYS A 204 -7.27 -11.77 10.10
N ILE A 205 -6.00 -11.77 9.73
CA ILE A 205 -5.10 -12.91 9.95
C ILE A 205 -4.87 -13.09 11.45
N ALA A 206 -4.57 -12.02 12.18
CA ALA A 206 -4.34 -12.07 13.62
C ALA A 206 -5.59 -12.55 14.39
N GLU A 207 -6.76 -12.01 14.08
CA GLU A 207 -8.02 -12.43 14.68
C GLU A 207 -8.34 -13.91 14.42
N LYS A 208 -8.11 -14.40 13.18
CA LYS A 208 -8.26 -15.82 12.84
C LYS A 208 -7.30 -16.74 13.60
N CYS A 209 -6.14 -16.23 14.02
CA CYS A 209 -5.22 -16.96 14.88
C CYS A 209 -5.61 -16.93 16.37
N GLY A 210 -6.64 -16.15 16.75
CA GLY A 210 -7.08 -15.96 18.13
C GLY A 210 -6.29 -14.89 18.88
N CYS A 211 -5.65 -13.96 18.18
CA CYS A 211 -4.98 -12.81 18.75
C CYS A 211 -5.92 -11.60 18.82
N GLY A 212 -5.69 -10.71 19.78
CA GLY A 212 -6.23 -9.36 19.71
C GLY A 212 -5.53 -8.56 18.62
N ALA A 213 -6.28 -7.75 17.86
CA ALA A 213 -5.70 -6.92 16.83
C ALA A 213 -6.36 -5.53 16.82
N GLU A 214 -5.56 -4.51 17.05
CA GLU A 214 -5.97 -3.11 17.10
C GLU A 214 -5.37 -2.38 15.89
N LEU A 215 -6.22 -1.72 15.10
CA LEU A 215 -5.80 -0.89 13.96
C LEU A 215 -5.47 0.52 14.42
N TRP A 216 -4.42 1.07 13.83
CA TRP A 216 -4.00 2.48 13.97
C TRP A 216 -3.91 2.95 15.43
N PRO A 217 -3.19 2.21 16.29
CA PRO A 217 -3.07 2.57 17.69
C PRO A 217 -2.45 3.96 17.83
N ASP A 218 -2.91 4.70 18.85
CA ASP A 218 -2.45 6.06 19.13
C ASP A 218 -2.52 7.01 17.91
N ARG A 219 -3.60 6.91 17.11
CA ARG A 219 -3.83 7.69 15.88
C ARG A 219 -2.71 7.48 14.85
N ASP A 220 -2.50 6.23 14.46
CA ASP A 220 -1.57 5.86 13.39
C ASP A 220 -0.09 5.96 13.75
N LYS A 221 0.24 5.73 15.02
CA LYS A 221 1.64 5.60 15.41
C LYS A 221 2.33 4.44 14.69
N TYR A 222 1.58 3.41 14.38
CA TYR A 222 1.86 2.30 13.47
C TYR A 222 0.54 1.63 13.07
N ASP A 223 0.57 0.76 12.06
CA ASP A 223 -0.67 0.33 11.41
C ASP A 223 -1.48 -0.68 12.22
N VAL A 224 -0.83 -1.73 12.76
CA VAL A 224 -1.54 -2.80 13.49
C VAL A 224 -0.77 -3.22 14.75
N LYS A 225 -1.46 -3.20 15.89
CA LYS A 225 -0.99 -3.80 17.14
C LYS A 225 -1.63 -5.17 17.31
N ILE A 226 -0.81 -6.19 17.45
CA ILE A 226 -1.29 -7.56 17.68
C ILE A 226 -0.92 -7.95 19.11
N THR A 227 -1.91 -8.45 19.85
CA THR A 227 -1.71 -8.97 21.23
C THR A 227 -1.96 -10.48 21.21
N LEU A 228 -0.93 -11.25 21.47
CA LEU A 228 -0.99 -12.71 21.55
C LEU A 228 -1.75 -13.17 22.80
N PRO A 229 -2.21 -14.43 22.87
CA PRO A 229 -2.94 -14.94 24.03
C PRO A 229 -2.17 -14.93 25.37
N ASP A 230 -0.84 -14.85 25.34
CA ASP A 230 0.02 -14.73 26.51
C ASP A 230 0.37 -13.28 26.88
N GLY A 231 -0.20 -12.30 26.15
CA GLY A 231 0.02 -10.88 26.38
C GLY A 231 1.20 -10.28 25.64
N GLN A 232 1.96 -11.05 24.85
CA GLN A 232 3.00 -10.49 24.00
C GLN A 232 2.41 -9.54 22.97
N VAL A 233 3.10 -8.42 22.70
CA VAL A 233 2.68 -7.40 21.73
C VAL A 233 3.61 -7.40 20.53
N TRP A 234 3.04 -7.45 19.35
CA TRP A 234 3.72 -7.27 18.07
C TRP A 234 3.26 -5.96 17.42
N ALA A 235 4.21 -5.16 16.96
CA ALA A 235 3.95 -3.93 16.21
C ALA A 235 4.18 -4.17 14.72
N ILE A 236 3.20 -3.81 13.90
CA ILE A 236 3.19 -4.07 12.46
C ILE A 236 3.01 -2.75 11.73
N ASP A 237 3.87 -2.52 10.74
CA ASP A 237 3.76 -1.44 9.77
C ASP A 237 3.67 -2.04 8.36
N ALA A 238 2.55 -1.85 7.70
CA ALA A 238 2.23 -2.43 6.40
C ALA A 238 2.71 -1.52 5.27
N LYS A 239 3.55 -2.02 4.40
CA LYS A 239 4.15 -1.23 3.31
C LYS A 239 3.70 -1.69 1.94
N THR A 240 3.30 -0.74 1.11
CA THR A 240 2.80 -0.98 -0.25
C THR A 240 3.77 -0.58 -1.35
N HIS A 241 4.97 -0.12 -1.00
CA HIS A 241 6.02 0.19 -1.97
C HIS A 241 6.38 -1.06 -2.77
N ARG A 242 6.31 -0.99 -4.08
CA ARG A 242 6.68 -2.13 -4.94
C ARG A 242 8.19 -2.25 -5.10
N ASN A 243 8.88 -1.09 -5.16
CA ASN A 243 10.33 -1.05 -5.26
C ASN A 243 10.97 -1.13 -3.86
N PRO A 244 11.82 -2.16 -3.57
CA PRO A 244 12.45 -2.33 -2.27
C PRO A 244 13.38 -1.18 -1.88
N TYR A 245 13.96 -0.48 -2.86
CA TYR A 245 14.86 0.64 -2.60
C TYR A 245 14.13 1.89 -2.12
N MET A 246 12.87 2.08 -2.54
CA MET A 246 12.00 3.13 -1.99
C MET A 246 11.65 2.83 -0.53
N LEU A 247 11.29 1.57 -0.23
CA LEU A 247 11.06 1.16 1.15
C LEU A 247 12.34 1.24 2.00
N LYS A 248 13.48 0.82 1.47
CA LYS A 248 14.79 0.96 2.11
C LYS A 248 15.01 2.40 2.59
N LYS A 249 14.84 3.38 1.70
CA LYS A 249 14.99 4.81 2.02
C LYS A 249 14.03 5.28 3.12
N SER A 250 12.78 4.80 3.11
CA SER A 250 11.81 5.07 4.17
C SER A 250 12.27 4.47 5.51
N ILE A 251 12.69 3.20 5.51
CA ILE A 251 13.17 2.48 6.70
C ILE A 251 14.38 3.18 7.32
N GLU A 252 15.37 3.60 6.52
CA GLU A 252 16.60 4.26 6.99
C GLU A 252 16.33 5.56 7.78
N ASN A 253 15.15 6.14 7.61
CA ASN A 253 14.71 7.35 8.33
C ASN A 253 13.67 7.07 9.42
N ASP A 254 13.25 5.82 9.63
CA ASP A 254 12.16 5.46 10.54
C ASP A 254 12.67 4.98 11.91
N TYR A 255 13.33 5.89 12.63
CA TYR A 255 13.83 5.61 13.98
C TYR A 255 12.68 5.26 14.96
N VAL A 256 11.53 5.94 14.84
CA VAL A 256 10.42 5.81 15.79
C VAL A 256 9.84 4.39 15.78
N PHE A 257 9.53 3.87 14.60
CA PHE A 257 8.96 2.53 14.48
C PHE A 257 9.98 1.43 14.77
N THR A 258 11.23 1.59 14.31
CA THR A 258 12.29 0.59 14.53
C THR A 258 12.68 0.40 15.99
N HIS A 259 12.34 1.36 16.88
CA HIS A 259 12.60 1.32 18.33
C HIS A 259 11.32 1.27 19.18
N ILE A 260 10.20 0.88 18.57
CA ILE A 260 8.95 0.75 19.31
C ILE A 260 9.03 -0.39 20.34
N LYS A 261 8.44 -0.18 21.52
CA LYS A 261 8.43 -1.20 22.59
C LYS A 261 7.42 -2.30 22.29
N ALA A 262 7.87 -3.36 21.65
CA ALA A 262 7.10 -4.56 21.36
C ALA A 262 8.03 -5.80 21.42
N GLN A 263 7.48 -7.01 21.50
CA GLN A 263 8.26 -8.25 21.46
C GLN A 263 8.74 -8.57 20.04
N LYS A 264 7.94 -8.20 19.03
CA LYS A 264 8.36 -8.26 17.62
C LYS A 264 7.88 -7.02 16.89
N VAL A 265 8.67 -6.58 15.92
CA VAL A 265 8.39 -5.42 15.07
C VAL A 265 8.55 -5.83 13.61
N PHE A 266 7.52 -5.63 12.80
CA PHE A 266 7.52 -6.06 11.41
C PHE A 266 7.11 -4.95 10.45
N TYR A 267 7.91 -4.74 9.42
CA TYR A 267 7.44 -4.19 8.16
C TYR A 267 6.88 -5.33 7.32
N VAL A 268 5.59 -5.29 7.02
CA VAL A 268 4.92 -6.34 6.24
C VAL A 268 4.61 -5.84 4.84
N VAL A 269 5.08 -6.58 3.83
CA VAL A 269 4.84 -6.26 2.42
C VAL A 269 3.96 -7.33 1.75
N SER A 270 3.26 -6.94 0.67
CA SER A 270 2.49 -7.90 -0.14
C SER A 270 3.42 -8.93 -0.79
N ASP A 271 2.95 -10.19 -0.91
CA ASP A 271 3.69 -11.24 -1.60
C ASP A 271 3.94 -10.92 -3.09
N ASP A 272 3.11 -10.09 -3.71
CA ASP A 272 3.27 -9.64 -5.10
C ASP A 272 4.57 -8.84 -5.31
N CYS A 273 5.07 -8.15 -4.29
CA CYS A 273 6.34 -7.43 -4.35
C CYS A 273 7.53 -8.35 -4.59
N LEU A 274 7.46 -9.59 -4.06
CA LEU A 274 8.53 -10.58 -4.23
C LEU A 274 8.53 -11.23 -5.62
N THR A 275 7.44 -11.11 -6.37
CA THR A 275 7.38 -11.57 -7.76
C THR A 275 8.27 -10.71 -8.66
N ASP A 276 8.23 -9.38 -8.44
CA ASP A 276 9.02 -8.43 -9.22
C ASP A 276 10.46 -8.32 -8.68
N TYR A 277 10.63 -8.46 -7.35
CA TYR A 277 11.92 -8.39 -6.64
C TYR A 277 12.06 -9.56 -5.66
N PRO A 278 12.62 -10.72 -6.07
CA PRO A 278 12.78 -11.88 -5.19
C PRO A 278 13.56 -11.58 -3.89
N ASP A 279 14.53 -10.67 -3.94
CA ASP A 279 15.37 -10.24 -2.81
C ASP A 279 14.77 -9.08 -2.00
N TYR A 280 13.49 -8.72 -2.21
CA TYR A 280 12.85 -7.56 -1.59
C TYR A 280 13.10 -7.47 -0.08
N CYS A 281 12.68 -8.48 0.65
CA CYS A 281 12.83 -8.49 2.11
C CYS A 281 14.30 -8.50 2.56
N LYS A 282 15.19 -9.11 1.79
CA LYS A 282 16.63 -9.11 2.08
C LYS A 282 17.19 -7.69 2.00
N ILE A 283 16.90 -6.96 0.92
CA ILE A 283 17.36 -5.57 0.71
C ILE A 283 16.91 -4.68 1.88
N CYS A 284 15.65 -4.80 2.31
CA CYS A 284 15.12 -4.04 3.43
C CYS A 284 15.75 -4.45 4.77
N ASN A 285 15.98 -5.74 5.00
CA ASN A 285 16.61 -6.23 6.23
C ASN A 285 18.09 -5.85 6.31
N ASP A 286 18.81 -5.84 5.20
CA ASP A 286 20.19 -5.35 5.14
C ASP A 286 20.27 -3.86 5.50
N ALA A 287 19.28 -3.06 5.06
CA ALA A 287 19.15 -1.65 5.46
C ALA A 287 18.85 -1.48 6.95
N LEU A 288 17.93 -2.27 7.50
CA LEU A 288 17.64 -2.28 8.94
C LEU A 288 18.89 -2.60 9.76
N ALA A 289 19.62 -3.66 9.41
CA ALA A 289 20.82 -4.07 10.09
C ALA A 289 21.94 -3.00 10.04
N SER A 290 22.01 -2.26 8.92
CA SER A 290 23.02 -1.21 8.73
C SER A 290 22.67 0.08 9.48
N SER A 291 21.40 0.50 9.44
CA SER A 291 20.95 1.78 10.01
C SER A 291 20.59 1.67 11.49
N PHE A 292 20.09 0.50 11.92
CA PHE A 292 19.58 0.26 13.27
C PHE A 292 20.03 -1.12 13.79
N PRO A 293 21.33 -1.33 14.07
CA PRO A 293 21.87 -2.63 14.43
C PRO A 293 21.26 -3.22 15.72
N ASP A 294 20.78 -2.37 16.62
CA ASP A 294 20.12 -2.77 17.88
C ASP A 294 18.62 -2.98 17.74
N SER A 295 18.04 -2.73 16.56
CA SER A 295 16.60 -2.90 16.33
C SER A 295 16.21 -4.37 16.13
N ILE A 296 15.06 -4.74 16.65
CA ILE A 296 14.44 -6.05 16.44
C ILE A 296 13.51 -6.07 15.22
N ALA A 297 13.37 -4.94 14.53
CA ALA A 297 12.49 -4.80 13.38
C ALA A 297 12.95 -5.67 12.20
N LYS A 298 11.98 -6.27 11.50
CA LYS A 298 12.21 -7.12 10.31
C LYS A 298 11.24 -6.78 9.20
N CYS A 299 11.72 -6.82 7.97
CA CYS A 299 10.87 -6.80 6.78
C CYS A 299 10.55 -8.22 6.35
N VAL A 300 9.25 -8.53 6.22
CA VAL A 300 8.76 -9.86 5.83
C VAL A 300 7.61 -9.76 4.84
N SER A 301 7.41 -10.78 4.01
CA SER A 301 6.20 -10.86 3.18
C SER A 301 4.99 -11.29 4.01
N MET A 302 3.79 -11.00 3.51
CA MET A 302 2.53 -11.38 4.16
C MET A 302 2.47 -12.88 4.47
N ARG A 303 2.94 -13.72 3.56
CA ARG A 303 2.99 -15.18 3.75
C ARG A 303 3.90 -15.59 4.91
N ILE A 304 5.10 -15.00 4.98
CA ILE A 304 6.06 -15.28 6.06
C ILE A 304 5.51 -14.78 7.39
N PHE A 305 5.00 -13.55 7.43
CA PHE A 305 4.33 -12.99 8.60
C PHE A 305 3.22 -13.91 9.13
N SER A 306 2.30 -14.35 8.26
CA SER A 306 1.20 -15.24 8.63
C SER A 306 1.68 -16.58 9.18
N LYS A 307 2.78 -17.13 8.63
CA LYS A 307 3.39 -18.38 9.13
C LYS A 307 4.02 -18.18 10.51
N GLU A 308 4.78 -17.09 10.70
CA GLU A 308 5.40 -16.77 11.99
C GLU A 308 4.35 -16.56 13.08
N LEU A 309 3.28 -15.82 12.78
CA LEU A 309 2.21 -15.57 13.75
C LEU A 309 1.50 -16.88 14.17
N LYS A 310 1.18 -17.75 13.21
CA LYS A 310 0.56 -19.04 13.50
C LYS A 310 1.46 -19.91 14.37
N GLY A 311 2.75 -20.01 14.02
CA GLY A 311 3.73 -20.79 14.79
C GLY A 311 3.84 -20.29 16.24
N GLU A 312 3.97 -18.97 16.43
CA GLU A 312 4.08 -18.40 17.79
C GLU A 312 2.82 -18.66 18.63
N VAL A 313 1.63 -18.52 18.02
CA VAL A 313 0.36 -18.82 18.74
C VAL A 313 0.26 -20.29 19.13
N GLU A 314 0.72 -21.21 18.27
CA GLU A 314 0.78 -22.64 18.60
C GLU A 314 1.75 -22.91 19.73
N ASP A 315 2.94 -22.29 19.73
CA ASP A 315 3.93 -22.39 20.79
C ASP A 315 3.42 -21.83 22.14
N VAL A 316 2.69 -20.72 22.09
CA VAL A 316 2.03 -20.14 23.28
C VAL A 316 1.02 -21.13 23.86
N LYS A 317 0.20 -21.76 23.04
CA LYS A 317 -0.77 -22.77 23.47
C LYS A 317 -0.08 -23.98 24.10
N LEU A 318 0.98 -24.50 23.49
CA LEU A 318 1.74 -25.63 24.01
C LEU A 318 2.35 -25.30 25.38
N ARG A 319 2.99 -24.13 25.54
CA ARG A 319 3.53 -23.65 26.83
C ARG A 319 2.44 -23.54 27.91
N TYR A 320 1.22 -23.16 27.56
CA TYR A 320 0.10 -23.06 28.47
C TYR A 320 -0.36 -24.44 28.96
N TYR A 321 -0.45 -25.45 28.08
CA TYR A 321 -0.83 -26.80 28.44
C TYR A 321 0.23 -27.50 29.30
N GLN A 322 1.52 -27.30 29.02
CA GLN A 322 2.63 -27.85 29.80
C GLN A 322 2.70 -27.29 31.25
N LYS A 323 2.23 -26.07 31.48
CA LYS A 323 2.17 -25.49 32.85
C LYS A 323 0.98 -25.97 33.67
N LYS A 324 0.02 -26.65 33.05
CA LYS A 324 -1.19 -27.17 33.73
C LYS A 324 -1.16 -28.68 33.96
N SER A 325 -0.21 -29.37 33.36
CA SER A 325 0.11 -30.77 33.59
C SER A 325 1.19 -30.91 34.67
#